data_bf767b2549e47c5992c82170bb300cde
#
_entry.id   bf767b2549e47c5992c82170bb300cde
#
_cell.length_a   1.000
_cell.length_b   1.000
_cell.length_c   1.000
_cell.angle_alpha   90.00
_cell.angle_beta   90.00
_cell.angle_gamma   90.00
#
_symmetry.space_group_name_H-M   'P 1'
#
loop_
_entity.id
_entity.type
_entity.pdbx_description
1 polymer ?
#
loop_
_entity_poly.entity_id
_entity_poly.type
_entity_poly.pdbx_seq_one_letter_code
_entity_poly.pdbx_strand_id
1 'polypeptide(L)'
;MSIISILLTAIGLSMDAFAVALTIGMNINNVDRNKIAIKSGIYFGIFQGIMPFLGWILGIKFTKYIQSIDHWIAFALLTLIGVKMIIDGVKPNEENKIKEYSNKTFFILAIATSIDALAIGVTFAFLNINILSAIFIIGITTFVLSVSAVYLGKVIGNIIKNKAGIFGGLILLIIGLKILLEHLGVIKI
;
A
#
# COMPACT_ATOMS: atom_id res chain seq x y z
N MET A 1 22.87 -7.71 5.84
CA MET A 1 21.68 -7.86 6.73
C MET A 1 21.32 -9.33 6.86
N SER A 2 20.78 -9.73 8.02
CA SER A 2 20.24 -11.08 8.19
C SER A 2 18.90 -11.23 7.43
N ILE A 3 18.52 -12.47 7.09
CA ILE A 3 17.21 -12.77 6.48
C ILE A 3 16.07 -12.28 7.38
N ILE A 4 16.24 -12.40 8.71
CA ILE A 4 15.27 -11.93 9.70
C ILE A 4 15.08 -10.41 9.61
N SER A 5 16.15 -9.64 9.46
CA SER A 5 16.06 -8.18 9.30
C SER A 5 15.33 -7.81 8.01
N ILE A 6 15.59 -8.52 6.91
CA ILE A 6 14.88 -8.29 5.64
C ILE A 6 13.38 -8.63 5.79
N LEU A 7 13.05 -9.72 6.49
CA LEU A 7 11.66 -10.09 6.72
C LEU A 7 10.91 -9.07 7.58
N LEU A 8 11.55 -8.57 8.65
CA LEU A 8 10.96 -7.51 9.49
C LEU A 8 10.73 -6.22 8.69
N THR A 9 11.71 -5.84 7.86
CA THR A 9 11.55 -4.71 6.94
C THR A 9 10.41 -4.96 5.95
N ALA A 10 10.31 -6.17 5.39
CA ALA A 10 9.26 -6.55 4.47
C ALA A 10 7.86 -6.46 5.11
N ILE A 11 7.71 -6.91 6.36
CA ILE A 11 6.45 -6.76 7.10
C ILE A 11 6.12 -5.28 7.30
N GLY A 12 7.09 -4.47 7.75
CA GLY A 12 6.88 -3.03 7.94
C GLY A 12 6.43 -2.34 6.66
N LEU A 13 7.16 -2.54 5.55
CA LEU A 13 6.83 -1.99 4.24
C LEU A 13 5.49 -2.47 3.69
N SER A 14 5.04 -3.66 4.07
CA SER A 14 3.76 -4.21 3.60
C SER A 14 2.54 -3.62 4.31
N MET A 15 2.73 -2.84 5.39
CA MET A 15 1.60 -2.34 6.18
C MET A 15 0.71 -1.37 5.43
N ASP A 16 1.26 -0.54 4.55
CA ASP A 16 0.50 0.39 3.72
C ASP A 16 -0.37 -0.37 2.71
N ALA A 17 0.23 -1.35 2.03
CA ALA A 17 -0.50 -2.24 1.11
C ALA A 17 -1.56 -3.06 1.86
N PHE A 18 -1.26 -3.54 3.07
CA PHE A 18 -2.20 -4.25 3.94
C PHE A 18 -3.40 -3.37 4.30
N ALA A 19 -3.18 -2.13 4.72
CA ALA A 19 -4.26 -1.21 5.09
C ALA A 19 -5.16 -0.87 3.90
N VAL A 20 -4.58 -0.63 2.72
CA VAL A 20 -5.33 -0.41 1.48
C VAL A 20 -6.12 -1.66 1.08
N ALA A 21 -5.50 -2.84 1.11
CA ALA A 21 -6.16 -4.11 0.81
C ALA A 21 -7.30 -4.43 1.79
N LEU A 22 -7.12 -4.13 3.08
CA LEU A 22 -8.17 -4.24 4.10
C LEU A 22 -9.38 -3.38 3.73
N THR A 23 -9.13 -2.13 3.35
CA THR A 23 -10.15 -1.18 2.92
C THR A 23 -10.90 -1.66 1.67
N ILE A 24 -10.19 -2.20 0.68
CA ILE A 24 -10.80 -2.84 -0.49
C ILE A 24 -11.71 -3.98 -0.02
N GLY A 25 -11.22 -4.86 0.87
CA GLY A 25 -11.96 -5.98 1.42
C GLY A 25 -13.26 -5.60 2.14
N MET A 26 -13.27 -4.43 2.82
CA MET A 26 -14.46 -3.91 3.49
C MET A 26 -15.60 -3.55 2.51
N ASN A 27 -15.25 -3.17 1.28
CA ASN A 27 -16.19 -2.62 0.29
C ASN A 27 -16.59 -3.59 -0.83
N ILE A 28 -16.06 -4.83 -0.84
CA ILE A 28 -16.36 -5.80 -1.89
C ILE A 28 -17.50 -6.76 -1.52
N ASN A 29 -18.19 -7.28 -2.56
CA ASN A 29 -19.17 -8.34 -2.41
C ASN A 29 -18.51 -9.73 -2.33
N ASN A 30 -19.26 -10.70 -1.80
CA ASN A 30 -18.78 -12.08 -1.60
C ASN A 30 -18.38 -12.79 -2.91
N VAL A 31 -19.06 -12.49 -4.02
CA VAL A 31 -18.86 -13.15 -5.31
C VAL A 31 -17.47 -12.92 -5.87
N ASP A 32 -16.93 -11.70 -5.72
CA ASP A 32 -15.66 -11.29 -6.31
C ASP A 32 -14.48 -11.37 -5.36
N ARG A 33 -14.69 -11.78 -4.10
CA ARG A 33 -13.68 -11.72 -3.03
C ARG A 33 -12.36 -12.40 -3.42
N ASN A 34 -12.41 -13.63 -3.89
CA ASN A 34 -11.20 -14.39 -4.22
C ASN A 34 -10.42 -13.74 -5.37
N LYS A 35 -11.13 -13.29 -6.40
CA LYS A 35 -10.55 -12.59 -7.55
C LYS A 35 -9.88 -11.29 -7.11
N ILE A 36 -10.55 -10.51 -6.29
CA ILE A 36 -10.05 -9.23 -5.79
C ILE A 36 -8.88 -9.42 -4.82
N ALA A 37 -8.94 -10.43 -3.94
CA ALA A 37 -7.85 -10.75 -3.02
C ALA A 37 -6.56 -11.12 -3.78
N ILE A 38 -6.65 -12.04 -4.73
CA ILE A 38 -5.50 -12.44 -5.56
C ILE A 38 -4.98 -11.24 -6.37
N LYS A 39 -5.88 -10.46 -6.95
CA LYS A 39 -5.52 -9.26 -7.72
C LYS A 39 -4.79 -8.23 -6.84
N SER A 40 -5.28 -7.96 -5.62
CA SER A 40 -4.60 -7.09 -4.65
C SER A 40 -3.19 -7.61 -4.34
N GLY A 41 -3.06 -8.89 -4.01
CA GLY A 41 -1.77 -9.52 -3.75
C GLY A 41 -0.79 -9.38 -4.92
N ILE A 42 -1.24 -9.65 -6.15
CA ILE A 42 -0.41 -9.54 -7.35
C ILE A 42 0.07 -8.10 -7.56
N TYR A 43 -0.86 -7.14 -7.58
CA TYR A 43 -0.48 -5.75 -7.82
C TYR A 43 0.43 -5.22 -6.72
N PHE A 44 0.03 -5.34 -5.46
CA PHE A 44 0.82 -4.81 -4.35
C PHE A 44 2.14 -5.57 -4.19
N GLY A 45 2.16 -6.89 -4.30
CA GLY A 45 3.38 -7.69 -4.20
C GLY A 45 4.40 -7.40 -5.30
N ILE A 46 3.94 -7.27 -6.56
CA ILE A 46 4.82 -6.95 -7.69
C ILE A 46 5.42 -5.55 -7.51
N PHE A 47 4.60 -4.54 -7.21
CA PHE A 47 5.10 -3.17 -7.07
C PHE A 47 6.00 -3.02 -5.85
N GLN A 48 5.67 -3.68 -4.75
CA GLN A 48 6.49 -3.68 -3.53
C GLN A 48 7.84 -4.40 -3.73
N GLY A 49 7.93 -5.32 -4.68
CA GLY A 49 9.20 -5.94 -5.10
C GLY A 49 9.98 -5.08 -6.10
N ILE A 50 9.30 -4.51 -7.10
CA ILE A 50 9.94 -3.72 -8.16
C ILE A 50 10.49 -2.38 -7.63
N MET A 51 9.77 -1.70 -6.72
CA MET A 51 10.17 -0.39 -6.23
C MET A 51 11.52 -0.39 -5.49
N PRO A 52 11.83 -1.32 -4.58
CA PRO A 52 13.16 -1.41 -4.00
C PRO A 52 14.26 -1.68 -5.05
N PHE A 53 13.94 -2.45 -6.08
CA PHE A 53 14.89 -2.68 -7.17
C PHE A 53 15.19 -1.38 -7.94
N LEU A 54 14.16 -0.62 -8.28
CA LEU A 54 14.32 0.69 -8.92
C LEU A 54 15.08 1.66 -8.00
N GLY A 55 14.74 1.70 -6.72
CA GLY A 55 15.42 2.49 -5.71
C GLY A 55 16.91 2.11 -5.59
N TRP A 56 17.23 0.83 -5.64
CA TRP A 56 18.59 0.34 -5.61
C TRP A 56 19.41 0.81 -6.83
N ILE A 57 18.84 0.70 -8.04
CA ILE A 57 19.47 1.21 -9.27
C ILE A 57 19.70 2.72 -9.19
N LEU A 58 18.73 3.46 -8.68
CA LEU A 58 18.81 4.91 -8.51
C LEU A 58 19.81 5.29 -7.41
N GLY A 59 19.88 4.52 -6.33
CA GLY A 59 20.81 4.70 -5.23
C GLY A 59 22.28 4.59 -5.67
N ILE A 60 22.57 3.68 -6.61
CA ILE A 60 23.90 3.56 -7.22
C ILE A 60 24.27 4.81 -8.04
N LYS A 61 23.29 5.47 -8.65
CA LYS A 61 23.52 6.58 -9.60
C LYS A 61 23.25 7.97 -9.05
N PHE A 62 22.29 8.15 -8.10
CA PHE A 62 21.76 9.46 -7.73
C PHE A 62 21.32 9.59 -6.27
N THR A 63 22.23 9.73 -5.36
CA THR A 63 21.96 9.68 -3.91
C THR A 63 21.18 10.88 -3.33
N LYS A 64 21.18 12.04 -3.98
CA LYS A 64 20.76 13.31 -3.34
C LYS A 64 19.34 13.83 -3.67
N TYR A 65 18.70 13.34 -4.73
CA TYR A 65 17.48 13.99 -5.26
C TYR A 65 16.16 13.26 -4.97
N ILE A 66 16.20 11.99 -4.54
CA ILE A 66 14.99 11.16 -4.47
C ILE A 66 14.25 11.32 -3.15
N GLN A 67 14.95 11.57 -2.05
CA GLN A 67 14.37 11.61 -0.70
C GLN A 67 13.42 12.78 -0.40
N SER A 68 13.35 13.78 -1.27
CA SER A 68 12.56 14.99 -0.98
C SER A 68 11.15 15.02 -1.60
N ILE A 69 10.83 14.13 -2.54
CA ILE A 69 9.59 14.22 -3.33
C ILE A 69 8.65 13.01 -3.10
N ASP A 70 9.17 11.85 -2.75
CA ASP A 70 8.45 10.59 -2.62
C ASP A 70 7.26 10.65 -1.63
N HIS A 71 7.47 11.23 -0.45
CA HIS A 71 6.45 11.35 0.59
C HIS A 71 5.29 12.26 0.20
N TRP A 72 5.56 13.33 -0.56
CA TRP A 72 4.53 14.24 -1.06
C TRP A 72 3.62 13.56 -2.08
N ILE A 73 4.18 12.72 -2.96
CA ILE A 73 3.42 11.95 -3.94
C ILE A 73 2.54 10.90 -3.23
N ALA A 74 3.12 10.17 -2.26
CA ALA A 74 2.38 9.18 -1.48
C ALA A 74 1.22 9.84 -0.73
N PHE A 75 1.47 10.95 -0.02
CA PHE A 75 0.44 11.71 0.68
C PHE A 75 -0.68 12.18 -0.25
N ALA A 76 -0.33 12.80 -1.39
CA ALA A 76 -1.32 13.29 -2.34
C ALA A 76 -2.21 12.18 -2.89
N LEU A 77 -1.63 11.03 -3.27
CA LEU A 77 -2.37 9.88 -3.79
C LEU A 77 -3.27 9.25 -2.74
N LEU A 78 -2.76 8.99 -1.53
CA LEU A 78 -3.54 8.41 -0.45
C LEU A 78 -4.67 9.33 0.02
N THR A 79 -4.40 10.65 0.08
CA THR A 79 -5.41 11.65 0.41
C THR A 79 -6.51 11.69 -0.63
N LEU A 80 -6.17 11.73 -1.92
CA LEU A 80 -7.13 11.78 -3.01
C LEU A 80 -8.05 10.55 -3.02
N ILE A 81 -7.49 9.37 -2.80
CA ILE A 81 -8.24 8.12 -2.74
C ILE A 81 -9.10 8.06 -1.47
N GLY A 82 -8.54 8.43 -0.32
CA GLY A 82 -9.24 8.44 0.96
C GLY A 82 -10.45 9.38 0.94
N VAL A 83 -10.27 10.60 0.45
CA VAL A 83 -11.36 11.58 0.29
C VAL A 83 -12.44 11.05 -0.64
N LYS A 84 -12.07 10.48 -1.80
CA LYS A 84 -13.03 9.88 -2.72
C LYS A 84 -13.85 8.76 -2.08
N MET A 85 -13.21 7.89 -1.30
CA MET A 85 -13.90 6.80 -0.59
C MET A 85 -14.88 7.32 0.46
N ILE A 86 -14.54 8.39 1.18
CA ILE A 86 -15.44 9.04 2.14
C ILE A 86 -16.64 9.63 1.41
N ILE A 87 -16.43 10.38 0.34
CA ILE A 87 -17.50 11.00 -0.46
C ILE A 87 -18.45 9.93 -1.00
N ASP A 88 -17.91 8.85 -1.56
CA ASP A 88 -18.69 7.72 -2.09
C ASP A 88 -19.46 6.98 -0.96
N GLY A 89 -18.93 6.97 0.27
CA GLY A 89 -19.59 6.35 1.42
C GLY A 89 -20.68 7.20 2.07
N VAL A 90 -20.61 8.53 1.94
CA VAL A 90 -21.63 9.47 2.48
C VAL A 90 -22.81 9.63 1.53
N LYS A 91 -22.60 9.47 0.21
CA LYS A 91 -23.65 9.53 -0.81
C LYS A 91 -24.08 8.12 -1.18
N PRO A 92 -25.10 7.55 -0.56
CA PRO A 92 -25.64 6.27 -1.00
C PRO A 92 -26.40 6.50 -2.33
N ASN A 93 -25.70 6.49 -3.44
CA ASN A 93 -26.33 6.33 -4.73
C ASN A 93 -26.84 4.90 -4.83
N GLU A 94 -28.12 4.72 -5.12
CA GLU A 94 -28.76 3.41 -5.38
C GLU A 94 -28.09 2.61 -6.51
N GLU A 95 -27.19 3.22 -7.25
CA GLU A 95 -26.32 2.61 -8.28
C GLU A 95 -24.92 2.21 -7.76
N ASN A 96 -24.69 2.15 -6.45
CA ASN A 96 -23.47 1.53 -5.89
C ASN A 96 -23.45 -0.01 -6.08
N LYS A 97 -23.85 -0.45 -7.27
CA LYS A 97 -23.31 -1.66 -7.88
C LYS A 97 -21.81 -1.45 -7.94
N ILE A 98 -21.14 -2.05 -6.99
CA ILE A 98 -19.73 -2.41 -6.98
C ILE A 98 -19.00 -1.67 -8.11
N LYS A 99 -18.38 -0.53 -7.81
CA LYS A 99 -17.37 0.00 -8.73
C LYS A 99 -16.36 -1.13 -8.85
N GLU A 100 -16.42 -1.82 -9.98
CA GLU A 100 -15.43 -2.82 -10.33
C GLU A 100 -14.08 -2.18 -10.07
N TYR A 101 -13.33 -2.68 -9.07
CA TYR A 101 -11.98 -2.19 -8.82
C TYR A 101 -11.19 -2.44 -10.10
N SER A 102 -11.09 -1.40 -10.93
CA SER A 102 -10.49 -1.49 -12.25
C SER A 102 -8.99 -1.77 -12.13
N ASN A 103 -8.38 -2.31 -13.17
CA ASN A 103 -6.92 -2.49 -13.21
C ASN A 103 -6.18 -1.17 -12.97
N LYS A 104 -6.72 -0.05 -13.47
CA LYS A 104 -6.17 1.29 -13.26
C LYS A 104 -6.16 1.69 -11.79
N THR A 105 -7.22 1.38 -11.05
CA THR A 105 -7.30 1.66 -9.61
C THR A 105 -6.23 0.87 -8.85
N PHE A 106 -6.10 -0.44 -9.12
CA PHE A 106 -5.06 -1.25 -8.49
C PHE A 106 -3.65 -0.77 -8.81
N PHE A 107 -3.40 -0.38 -10.05
CA PHE A 107 -2.12 0.15 -10.49
C PHE A 107 -1.74 1.42 -9.71
N ILE A 108 -2.66 2.38 -9.60
CA ILE A 108 -2.43 3.63 -8.87
C ILE A 108 -2.20 3.36 -7.37
N LEU A 109 -3.02 2.49 -6.77
CA LEU A 109 -2.88 2.12 -5.37
C LEU A 109 -1.54 1.41 -5.10
N ALA A 110 -1.12 0.51 -6.00
CA ALA A 110 0.13 -0.22 -5.86
C ALA A 110 1.34 0.72 -5.95
N ILE A 111 1.34 1.69 -6.86
CA ILE A 111 2.37 2.72 -6.90
C ILE A 111 2.36 3.52 -5.59
N ALA A 112 1.21 4.02 -5.15
CA ALA A 112 1.12 4.86 -3.96
C ALA A 112 1.64 4.17 -2.70
N THR A 113 1.33 2.87 -2.52
CA THR A 113 1.74 2.10 -1.34
C THR A 113 3.17 1.56 -1.41
N SER A 114 3.86 1.67 -2.55
CA SER A 114 5.22 1.14 -2.72
C SER A 114 6.30 2.22 -2.88
N ILE A 115 5.94 3.50 -2.71
CA ILE A 115 6.91 4.61 -2.81
C ILE A 115 7.95 4.56 -1.68
N ASP A 116 7.55 4.20 -0.48
CA ASP A 116 8.45 3.99 0.66
C ASP A 116 9.45 2.86 0.41
N ALA A 117 9.02 1.81 -0.28
CA ALA A 117 9.90 0.72 -0.70
C ALA A 117 11.00 1.19 -1.67
N LEU A 118 10.74 2.19 -2.50
CA LEU A 118 11.75 2.82 -3.35
C LEU A 118 12.85 3.48 -2.50
N ALA A 119 12.50 4.20 -1.44
CA ALA A 119 13.46 4.82 -0.52
C ALA A 119 14.32 3.75 0.20
N ILE A 120 13.71 2.65 0.63
CA ILE A 120 14.43 1.51 1.22
C ILE A 120 15.38 0.88 0.19
N GLY A 121 14.99 0.79 -1.07
CA GLY A 121 15.84 0.32 -2.15
C GLY A 121 17.11 1.17 -2.32
N VAL A 122 17.00 2.50 -2.22
CA VAL A 122 18.16 3.40 -2.21
C VAL A 122 19.09 3.06 -1.04
N THR A 123 18.54 2.82 0.15
CA THR A 123 19.32 2.40 1.32
C THR A 123 20.01 1.05 1.10
N PHE A 124 19.36 0.11 0.44
CA PHE A 124 19.93 -1.20 0.11
C PHE A 124 21.14 -1.12 -0.82
N ALA A 125 21.23 -0.07 -1.66
CA ALA A 125 22.39 0.15 -2.51
C ALA A 125 23.69 0.39 -1.70
N PHE A 126 23.58 0.89 -0.46
CA PHE A 126 24.74 1.16 0.41
C PHE A 126 25.08 0.00 1.37
N LEU A 127 24.18 -0.96 1.54
CA LEU A 127 24.31 -1.99 2.57
C LEU A 127 24.87 -3.32 2.07
N ASN A 128 25.40 -3.41 0.84
CA ASN A 128 25.92 -4.66 0.23
C ASN A 128 24.95 -5.85 0.41
N ILE A 129 23.66 -5.63 0.23
CA ILE A 129 22.62 -6.65 0.36
C ILE A 129 22.44 -7.36 -0.98
N ASN A 130 22.13 -8.66 -0.94
CA ASN A 130 21.64 -9.35 -2.12
C ASN A 130 20.24 -8.82 -2.46
N ILE A 131 20.17 -7.87 -3.39
CA ILE A 131 18.93 -7.19 -3.76
C ILE A 131 17.86 -8.16 -4.26
N LEU A 132 18.24 -9.21 -5.00
CA LEU A 132 17.28 -10.18 -5.54
C LEU A 132 16.55 -10.93 -4.42
N SER A 133 17.27 -11.36 -3.39
CA SER A 133 16.66 -12.00 -2.22
C SER A 133 15.75 -11.03 -1.47
N ALA A 134 16.15 -9.78 -1.31
CA ALA A 134 15.37 -8.76 -0.61
C ALA A 134 14.04 -8.48 -1.32
N ILE A 135 14.06 -8.20 -2.64
CA ILE A 135 12.84 -7.89 -3.41
C ILE A 135 11.88 -9.09 -3.46
N PHE A 136 12.41 -10.31 -3.50
CA PHE A 136 11.59 -11.51 -3.50
C PHE A 136 10.87 -11.70 -2.16
N ILE A 137 11.59 -11.55 -1.04
CA ILE A 137 11.02 -11.63 0.32
C ILE A 137 9.96 -10.53 0.51
N ILE A 138 10.27 -9.28 0.12
CA ILE A 138 9.35 -8.15 0.26
C ILE A 138 8.10 -8.39 -0.60
N GLY A 139 8.25 -8.77 -1.85
CA GLY A 139 7.13 -9.00 -2.77
C GLY A 139 6.19 -10.12 -2.28
N ILE A 140 6.74 -11.27 -1.84
CA ILE A 140 5.95 -12.38 -1.32
C ILE A 140 5.25 -12.01 -0.01
N THR A 141 5.96 -11.36 0.91
CA THR A 141 5.38 -10.92 2.18
C THR A 141 4.19 -9.98 1.93
N THR A 142 4.36 -9.01 1.04
CA THR A 142 3.29 -8.08 0.66
C THR A 142 2.13 -8.79 -0.02
N PHE A 143 2.40 -9.73 -0.92
CA PHE A 143 1.36 -10.55 -1.55
C PHE A 143 0.50 -11.26 -0.49
N VAL A 144 1.13 -12.02 0.41
CA VAL A 144 0.44 -12.80 1.44
C VAL A 144 -0.36 -11.89 2.38
N LEU A 145 0.24 -10.80 2.84
CA LEU A 145 -0.42 -9.86 3.73
C LEU A 145 -1.60 -9.14 3.05
N SER A 146 -1.46 -8.75 1.79
CA SER A 146 -2.54 -8.09 1.04
C SER A 146 -3.71 -9.02 0.77
N VAL A 147 -3.46 -10.28 0.41
CA VAL A 147 -4.51 -11.30 0.27
C VAL A 147 -5.24 -11.48 1.60
N SER A 148 -4.51 -11.67 2.69
CA SER A 148 -5.08 -11.84 4.03
C SER A 148 -5.90 -10.62 4.45
N ALA A 149 -5.42 -9.41 4.13
CA ALA A 149 -6.10 -8.16 4.43
C ALA A 149 -7.47 -8.05 3.76
N VAL A 150 -7.60 -8.45 2.49
CA VAL A 150 -8.90 -8.44 1.79
C VAL A 150 -9.91 -9.36 2.48
N TYR A 151 -9.48 -10.55 2.94
CA TYR A 151 -10.37 -11.45 3.67
C TYR A 151 -10.78 -10.87 5.03
N LEU A 152 -9.83 -10.32 5.79
CA LEU A 152 -10.09 -9.65 7.06
C LEU A 152 -11.00 -8.43 6.89
N GLY A 153 -10.73 -7.61 5.87
CA GLY A 153 -11.55 -6.44 5.56
C GLY A 153 -13.00 -6.78 5.30
N LYS A 154 -13.27 -7.91 4.61
CA LYS A 154 -14.64 -8.36 4.38
C LYS A 154 -15.38 -8.73 5.68
N VAL A 155 -14.69 -9.36 6.62
CA VAL A 155 -15.27 -9.67 7.93
C VAL A 155 -15.60 -8.39 8.69
N ILE A 156 -14.66 -7.45 8.74
CA ILE A 156 -14.83 -6.15 9.39
C ILE A 156 -15.93 -5.34 8.71
N GLY A 157 -15.98 -5.31 7.37
CA GLY A 157 -16.99 -4.60 6.59
C GLY A 157 -18.42 -5.12 6.88
N ASN A 158 -18.59 -6.42 7.07
CA ASN A 158 -19.88 -6.99 7.46
C ASN A 158 -20.35 -6.52 8.85
N ILE A 159 -19.41 -6.26 9.77
CA ILE A 159 -19.71 -5.75 11.12
C ILE A 159 -20.10 -4.27 11.05
N ILE A 160 -19.38 -3.48 10.25
CA ILE A 160 -19.55 -2.03 10.13
C ILE A 160 -20.69 -1.65 9.16
N LYS A 161 -21.13 -2.59 8.32
CA LYS A 161 -22.22 -2.41 7.33
C LYS A 161 -21.93 -1.26 6.35
N ASN A 162 -22.87 -0.29 6.27
CA ASN A 162 -22.85 0.79 5.27
C ASN A 162 -21.74 1.86 5.49
N LYS A 163 -21.03 1.82 6.61
CA LYS A 163 -19.97 2.78 6.94
C LYS A 163 -18.56 2.33 6.55
N ALA A 164 -18.41 1.13 5.97
CA ALA A 164 -17.11 0.59 5.63
C ALA A 164 -16.27 1.52 4.71
N GLY A 165 -16.91 2.17 3.72
CA GLY A 165 -16.22 3.12 2.84
C GLY A 165 -15.69 4.35 3.58
N ILE A 166 -16.45 4.87 4.55
CA ILE A 166 -16.02 6.01 5.37
C ILE A 166 -14.84 5.63 6.25
N PHE A 167 -14.92 4.49 6.93
CA PHE A 167 -13.82 4.00 7.78
C PHE A 167 -12.55 3.71 6.97
N GLY A 168 -12.68 3.08 5.80
CA GLY A 168 -11.55 2.83 4.92
C GLY A 168 -10.90 4.12 4.41
N GLY A 169 -11.70 5.07 3.96
CA GLY A 169 -11.20 6.38 3.53
C GLY A 169 -10.50 7.14 4.66
N LEU A 170 -11.02 7.05 5.89
CA LEU A 170 -10.39 7.66 7.06
C LEU A 170 -9.03 7.02 7.37
N ILE A 171 -8.92 5.69 7.29
CA ILE A 171 -7.64 4.98 7.46
C ILE A 171 -6.61 5.47 6.44
N LEU A 172 -6.98 5.59 5.16
CA LEU A 172 -6.06 6.07 4.12
C LEU A 172 -5.60 7.52 4.37
N LEU A 173 -6.49 8.40 4.84
CA LEU A 173 -6.13 9.77 5.21
C LEU A 173 -5.15 9.81 6.37
N ILE A 174 -5.39 8.99 7.41
CA ILE A 174 -4.49 8.90 8.57
C ILE A 174 -3.10 8.40 8.15
N ILE A 175 -3.03 7.37 7.29
CA ILE A 175 -1.77 6.83 6.78
C ILE A 175 -1.04 7.89 5.94
N GLY A 176 -1.74 8.55 5.02
CA GLY A 176 -1.15 9.62 4.21
C GLY A 176 -0.60 10.76 5.06
N LEU A 177 -1.37 11.19 6.07
CA LEU A 177 -0.95 12.23 7.00
C LEU A 177 0.25 11.79 7.86
N LYS A 178 0.26 10.54 8.33
CA LYS A 178 1.39 9.96 9.08
C LYS A 178 2.66 10.03 8.26
N ILE A 179 2.65 9.55 7.01
CA ILE A 179 3.81 9.56 6.10
C ILE A 179 4.35 10.99 5.93
N LEU A 180 3.44 11.96 5.74
CA LEU A 180 3.83 13.37 5.59
C LEU A 180 4.47 13.93 6.87
N LEU A 181 3.90 13.66 8.04
CA LEU A 181 4.39 14.16 9.34
C LEU A 181 5.73 13.54 9.75
N GLU A 182 5.95 12.26 9.41
CA GLU A 182 7.24 11.59 9.60
C GLU A 182 8.32 12.25 8.73
N HIS A 183 8.00 12.55 7.47
CA HIS A 183 8.93 13.23 6.57
C HIS A 183 9.26 14.65 7.02
N LEU A 184 8.28 15.39 7.54
CA LEU A 184 8.49 16.76 8.07
C LEU A 184 9.21 16.78 9.42
N GLY A 185 9.54 15.61 10.00
CA GLY A 185 10.23 15.50 11.28
C GLY A 185 9.38 15.91 12.49
N VAL A 186 8.06 16.04 12.31
CA VAL A 186 7.13 16.41 13.38
C VAL A 186 6.89 15.24 14.32
N ILE A 187 6.93 14.02 13.80
CA ILE A 187 6.77 12.78 14.57
C ILE A 187 8.02 11.92 14.32
N LYS A 188 8.72 11.56 15.39
CA LYS A 188 9.79 10.56 15.39
C LYS A 188 9.22 9.30 16.07
N ILE A 189 8.97 8.26 15.31
CA ILE A 189 8.69 6.92 15.82
C ILE A 189 9.89 6.03 15.50
#